data_b7d88b50526fda6c9847daf29432d5b8
#
_entry.id   b7d88b50526fda6c9847daf29432d5b8
#
_cell.length_a   1.000
_cell.length_b   1.000
_cell.length_c   1.000
_cell.angle_alpha   90.00
_cell.angle_beta   90.00
_cell.angle_gamma   90.00
#
_symmetry.space_group_name_H-M   'P 1'
#
loop_
_entity.id
_entity.type
_entity.pdbx_description
1 polymer ?
#
loop_
_entity_poly.entity_id
_entity_poly.type
_entity_poly.pdbx_seq_one_letter_code
_entity_poly.pdbx_strand_id
1 'polypeptide(L)'
;MCIRDRHKSPQFIEEAVYGLCEINRDKVKGARLIANPGCYTTCSILTAYPLVKEGLIDPNTLIIDAKSGTSGAGRGAKVANLYCEVNENIKAYAVGSHRHTPEIEEQLGYAANETVKLSFTPHLVPMNRGILVTEYASLKKEVTKAEIREIYETYYGKEPFIRILDDGVCPETKWVEGSNYADIGFQIDPRTNRMILMGAIDNLVKGAAGQAVQNMNLLFGYKEQEGLELILSLIHISEPTRRSYI
;
A
#
# COMPACT_ATOMS: atom_id res chain seq x y z
N MET A 1 -7.11 10.42 8.60
CA MET A 1 -7.89 9.24 8.84
C MET A 1 -8.05 8.97 10.31
N CYS A 2 -9.13 8.47 10.71
CA CYS A 2 -9.49 8.46 12.11
C CYS A 2 -9.97 7.08 12.50
N ILE A 3 -9.40 6.59 13.56
CA ILE A 3 -9.92 5.44 14.26
C ILE A 3 -11.35 5.82 14.69
N ARG A 4 -12.35 5.00 14.36
CA ARG A 4 -13.77 5.32 14.57
C ARG A 4 -14.10 5.76 16.00
N ASP A 5 -13.49 5.12 16.99
CA ASP A 5 -13.68 5.38 18.42
C ASP A 5 -13.05 6.69 18.91
N ARG A 6 -12.15 7.29 18.13
CA ARG A 6 -11.43 8.54 18.45
C ARG A 6 -11.67 9.68 17.47
N HIS A 7 -12.64 9.51 16.58
CA HIS A 7 -12.96 10.52 15.58
C HIS A 7 -13.60 11.74 16.22
N LYS A 8 -13.10 12.95 15.87
CA LYS A 8 -13.64 14.22 16.41
C LYS A 8 -15.03 14.57 15.86
N SER A 9 -15.46 13.92 14.79
CA SER A 9 -16.73 14.14 14.11
C SER A 9 -17.36 12.80 13.72
N PRO A 10 -17.76 11.98 14.71
CA PRO A 10 -18.24 10.61 14.48
C PRO A 10 -19.51 10.54 13.61
N GLN A 11 -20.31 11.61 13.56
CA GLN A 11 -21.51 11.70 12.74
C GLN A 11 -21.26 11.57 11.23
N PHE A 12 -20.02 11.75 10.77
CA PHE A 12 -19.66 11.62 9.35
C PHE A 12 -19.05 10.27 8.98
N ILE A 13 -18.81 9.38 9.94
CA ILE A 13 -18.14 8.10 9.68
C ILE A 13 -18.98 7.20 8.78
N GLU A 14 -20.29 7.14 8.99
CA GLU A 14 -21.17 6.29 8.21
C GLU A 14 -21.32 6.76 6.76
N GLU A 15 -21.21 8.07 6.53
CA GLU A 15 -21.30 8.68 5.21
C GLU A 15 -19.98 8.56 4.43
N ALA A 16 -18.85 8.52 5.13
CA ALA A 16 -17.55 8.58 4.50
C ALA A 16 -17.20 7.26 3.78
N VAL A 17 -16.88 7.37 2.49
CA VAL A 17 -16.36 6.26 1.71
C VAL A 17 -14.84 6.19 1.85
N TYR A 18 -14.31 5.01 2.13
CA TYR A 18 -12.86 4.78 2.17
C TYR A 18 -12.28 4.86 0.76
N GLY A 19 -11.45 5.87 0.54
CA GLY A 19 -10.97 6.30 -0.76
C GLY A 19 -9.75 5.54 -1.27
N LEU A 20 -9.73 4.21 -1.16
CA LEU A 20 -8.79 3.37 -1.88
C LEU A 20 -9.46 2.93 -3.18
N CYS A 21 -9.13 3.64 -4.28
CA CYS A 21 -9.85 3.58 -5.55
C CYS A 21 -9.92 2.16 -6.12
N GLU A 22 -8.85 1.40 -6.02
CA GLU A 22 -8.71 0.06 -6.59
C GLU A 22 -9.72 -0.95 -6.00
N ILE A 23 -10.18 -0.71 -4.78
CA ILE A 23 -11.14 -1.63 -4.11
C ILE A 23 -12.51 -1.01 -3.88
N ASN A 24 -12.65 0.32 -3.98
CA ASN A 24 -13.90 1.03 -3.67
C ASN A 24 -14.35 1.98 -4.80
N ARG A 25 -13.87 1.81 -6.02
CA ARG A 25 -14.11 2.73 -7.16
C ARG A 25 -15.57 3.14 -7.32
N ASP A 26 -16.49 2.19 -7.34
CA ASP A 26 -17.91 2.48 -7.58
C ASP A 26 -18.55 3.22 -6.40
N LYS A 27 -18.10 2.95 -5.18
CA LYS A 27 -18.53 3.70 -3.99
C LYS A 27 -18.02 5.14 -3.99
N VAL A 28 -16.76 5.33 -4.47
CA VAL A 28 -16.13 6.65 -4.58
C VAL A 28 -16.88 7.55 -5.55
N LYS A 29 -17.30 7.03 -6.71
CA LYS A 29 -18.04 7.81 -7.74
C LYS A 29 -19.33 8.45 -7.23
N GLY A 30 -19.99 7.85 -6.27
CA GLY A 30 -21.25 8.35 -5.68
C GLY A 30 -21.09 9.03 -4.33
N ALA A 31 -19.86 9.17 -3.82
CA ALA A 31 -19.64 9.64 -2.48
C ALA A 31 -19.73 11.17 -2.35
N ARG A 32 -20.24 11.67 -1.23
CA ARG A 32 -20.15 13.08 -0.84
C ARG A 32 -18.90 13.36 0.01
N LEU A 33 -18.41 12.37 0.71
CA LEU A 33 -17.27 12.47 1.63
C LEU A 33 -16.34 11.29 1.44
N ILE A 34 -15.04 11.58 1.27
CA ILE A 34 -14.00 10.58 1.10
C ILE A 34 -13.08 10.58 2.31
N ALA A 35 -12.88 9.41 2.90
CA ALA A 35 -11.83 9.15 3.86
C ALA A 35 -10.58 8.67 3.11
N ASN A 36 -9.67 9.59 2.78
CA ASN A 36 -8.45 9.26 2.06
C ASN A 36 -7.53 8.39 2.92
N PRO A 37 -7.01 7.24 2.42
CA PRO A 37 -6.18 6.33 3.19
C PRO A 37 -4.86 6.95 3.65
N GLY A 38 -4.29 6.39 4.72
CA GLY A 38 -2.93 6.71 5.13
C GLY A 38 -1.89 6.06 4.19
N CYS A 39 -0.65 6.57 4.22
CA CYS A 39 0.38 6.10 3.29
C CYS A 39 0.76 4.63 3.48
N TYR A 40 1.03 4.21 4.70
CA TYR A 40 1.29 2.79 4.99
C TYR A 40 0.08 1.90 4.71
N THR A 41 -1.11 2.38 5.03
CA THR A 41 -2.35 1.63 4.82
C THR A 41 -2.62 1.40 3.35
N THR A 42 -2.39 2.42 2.51
CA THR A 42 -2.47 2.27 1.05
C THR A 42 -1.55 1.15 0.56
N CYS A 43 -0.27 1.21 0.92
CA CYS A 43 0.70 0.22 0.47
C CYS A 43 0.34 -1.19 0.97
N SER A 44 0.13 -1.33 2.28
CA SER A 44 -0.11 -2.63 2.89
C SER A 44 -1.42 -3.27 2.43
N ILE A 45 -2.49 -2.48 2.34
CA ILE A 45 -3.78 -3.03 1.90
C ILE A 45 -3.71 -3.47 0.45
N LEU A 46 -3.17 -2.64 -0.47
CA LEU A 46 -3.05 -3.02 -1.87
C LEU A 46 -2.21 -4.28 -2.05
N THR A 47 -1.17 -4.45 -1.23
CA THR A 47 -0.27 -5.60 -1.30
C THR A 47 -0.97 -6.90 -0.84
N ALA A 48 -1.71 -6.89 0.27
CA ALA A 48 -2.30 -8.09 0.85
C ALA A 48 -3.74 -8.40 0.37
N TYR A 49 -4.50 -7.39 -0.06
CA TYR A 49 -5.95 -7.47 -0.27
C TYR A 49 -6.41 -8.63 -1.14
N PRO A 50 -5.84 -8.88 -2.34
CA PRO A 50 -6.32 -9.96 -3.19
C PRO A 50 -6.24 -11.34 -2.53
N LEU A 51 -5.13 -11.62 -1.86
CA LEU A 51 -4.91 -12.93 -1.24
C LEU A 51 -5.73 -13.13 0.04
N VAL A 52 -5.97 -12.06 0.78
CA VAL A 52 -6.90 -12.06 1.92
C VAL A 52 -8.32 -12.29 1.44
N LYS A 53 -8.74 -11.60 0.37
CA LYS A 53 -10.09 -11.68 -0.20
C LYS A 53 -10.41 -13.08 -0.73
N GLU A 54 -9.43 -13.73 -1.37
CA GLU A 54 -9.55 -15.12 -1.87
C GLU A 54 -9.32 -16.18 -0.78
N GLY A 55 -9.08 -15.76 0.46
CA GLY A 55 -8.86 -16.66 1.58
C GLY A 55 -7.63 -17.55 1.45
N LEU A 56 -6.61 -17.12 0.68
CA LEU A 56 -5.37 -17.87 0.48
C LEU A 56 -4.41 -17.78 1.64
N ILE A 57 -4.37 -16.63 2.30
CA ILE A 57 -3.53 -16.40 3.48
C ILE A 57 -4.40 -16.26 4.72
N ASP A 58 -3.84 -16.63 5.87
CA ASP A 58 -4.47 -16.36 7.15
C ASP A 58 -4.13 -14.93 7.61
N PRO A 59 -5.09 -13.99 7.56
CA PRO A 59 -4.83 -12.60 7.87
C PRO A 59 -4.45 -12.37 9.33
N ASN A 60 -4.76 -13.30 10.23
CA ASN A 60 -4.37 -13.22 11.65
C ASN A 60 -2.91 -13.62 11.90
N THR A 61 -2.24 -14.20 10.89
CA THR A 61 -0.80 -14.46 10.91
C THR A 61 0.00 -13.38 10.19
N LEU A 62 -0.66 -12.34 9.68
CA LEU A 62 -0.03 -11.31 8.89
C LEU A 62 0.88 -10.43 9.75
N ILE A 63 2.13 -10.37 9.34
CA ILE A 63 3.16 -9.48 9.90
C ILE A 63 3.55 -8.50 8.80
N ILE A 64 3.41 -7.22 9.05
CA ILE A 64 3.77 -6.14 8.13
C ILE A 64 4.97 -5.39 8.69
N ASP A 65 6.11 -5.56 8.06
CA ASP A 65 7.35 -4.85 8.36
C ASP A 65 7.52 -3.72 7.33
N ALA A 66 7.26 -2.49 7.77
CA ALA A 66 7.13 -1.34 6.90
C ALA A 66 8.25 -0.32 7.09
N LYS A 67 8.82 0.18 6.00
CA LYS A 67 9.87 1.19 5.97
C LYS A 67 9.33 2.45 5.28
N SER A 68 9.58 3.63 5.87
CA SER A 68 9.17 4.91 5.29
C SER A 68 10.29 5.92 5.35
N GLY A 69 10.39 6.70 4.28
CA GLY A 69 11.18 7.92 4.28
C GLY A 69 10.65 8.96 5.27
N THR A 70 11.50 9.91 5.62
CA THR A 70 11.28 10.91 6.70
C THR A 70 10.13 11.87 6.43
N SER A 71 9.80 12.14 5.15
CA SER A 71 8.65 12.98 4.80
C SER A 71 7.31 12.41 5.31
N GLY A 72 7.23 11.09 5.56
CA GLY A 72 6.06 10.43 6.16
C GLY A 72 5.78 10.86 7.59
N ALA A 73 6.76 11.41 8.32
CA ALA A 73 6.60 11.97 9.66
C ALA A 73 5.85 13.30 9.67
N GLY A 74 5.63 13.92 8.50
CA GLY A 74 4.96 15.19 8.33
C GLY A 74 5.86 16.40 8.64
N ARG A 75 5.27 17.61 8.61
CA ARG A 75 5.99 18.89 8.72
C ARG A 75 6.24 19.36 10.16
N GLY A 76 5.77 18.62 11.14
CA GLY A 76 5.95 18.98 12.55
C GLY A 76 7.42 18.87 12.97
N ALA A 77 7.97 19.95 13.53
CA ALA A 77 9.32 19.96 14.06
C ALA A 77 9.41 19.06 15.32
N LYS A 78 10.17 17.99 15.22
CA LYS A 78 10.47 17.08 16.34
C LYS A 78 11.95 16.71 16.26
N VAL A 79 12.59 16.55 17.42
CA VAL A 79 13.99 16.10 17.50
C VAL A 79 14.21 14.84 16.66
N ALA A 80 13.33 13.87 16.79
CA ALA A 80 13.40 12.60 16.06
C ALA A 80 13.37 12.71 14.52
N ASN A 81 13.02 13.87 13.97
CA ASN A 81 12.94 14.15 12.53
C ASN A 81 14.05 15.08 12.04
N LEU A 82 14.96 15.50 12.93
CA LEU A 82 16.11 16.33 12.54
C LEU A 82 17.06 15.53 11.66
N TYR A 83 17.72 16.22 10.73
CA TYR A 83 18.62 15.58 9.79
C TYR A 83 19.72 14.74 10.48
N CYS A 84 20.36 15.28 11.52
CA CYS A 84 21.41 14.58 12.28
C CYS A 84 20.90 13.36 13.06
N GLU A 85 19.59 13.29 13.36
CA GLU A 85 18.98 12.17 14.07
C GLU A 85 18.50 11.05 13.12
N VAL A 86 18.24 11.40 11.86
CA VAL A 86 17.69 10.48 10.86
C VAL A 86 18.76 9.97 9.92
N ASN A 87 19.75 10.80 9.58
CA ASN A 87 20.80 10.43 8.65
C ASN A 87 21.59 9.23 9.19
N GLU A 88 21.86 8.24 8.32
CA GLU A 88 22.57 6.99 8.66
C GLU A 88 21.95 6.19 9.81
N ASN A 89 20.64 6.36 10.05
CA ASN A 89 19.92 5.73 11.15
C ASN A 89 18.62 5.08 10.69
N ILE A 90 18.36 3.84 11.11
CA ILE A 90 17.10 3.14 10.91
C ILE A 90 16.52 2.81 12.28
N LYS A 91 15.25 3.16 12.51
CA LYS A 91 14.58 2.88 13.78
C LYS A 91 13.13 2.48 13.59
N ALA A 92 12.69 1.47 14.36
CA ALA A 92 11.27 1.20 14.54
C ALA A 92 10.64 2.28 15.41
N TYR A 93 9.36 2.58 15.17
CA TYR A 93 8.61 3.54 16.00
C TYR A 93 7.16 3.11 16.14
N ALA A 94 6.50 3.58 17.19
CA ALA A 94 5.09 3.29 17.51
C ALA A 94 4.75 1.79 17.39
N VAL A 95 5.67 0.92 17.78
CA VAL A 95 5.51 -0.54 17.75
C VAL A 95 4.29 -0.94 18.58
N GLY A 96 3.39 -1.74 18.00
CA GLY A 96 2.15 -2.20 18.64
C GLY A 96 1.12 -1.09 18.93
N SER A 97 1.37 0.18 18.52
CA SER A 97 0.51 1.32 18.87
C SER A 97 0.30 2.31 17.71
N HIS A 98 0.75 1.98 16.51
CA HIS A 98 0.64 2.89 15.38
C HIS A 98 -0.80 3.06 14.92
N ARG A 99 -1.18 4.32 14.64
CA ARG A 99 -2.56 4.69 14.24
C ARG A 99 -3.06 4.05 12.94
N HIS A 100 -2.18 3.53 12.09
CA HIS A 100 -2.57 2.83 10.87
C HIS A 100 -2.91 1.35 11.11
N THR A 101 -2.50 0.75 12.23
CA THR A 101 -2.80 -0.66 12.52
C THR A 101 -4.31 -0.95 12.44
N PRO A 102 -5.18 -0.25 13.20
CA PRO A 102 -6.62 -0.53 13.15
C PRO A 102 -7.26 -0.21 11.79
N GLU A 103 -6.66 0.69 11.00
CA GLU A 103 -7.13 0.96 9.64
C GLU A 103 -6.86 -0.21 8.70
N ILE A 104 -5.66 -0.80 8.77
CA ILE A 104 -5.30 -1.99 7.99
C ILE A 104 -6.17 -3.18 8.42
N GLU A 105 -6.29 -3.42 9.74
CA GLU A 105 -7.13 -4.47 10.30
C GLU A 105 -8.59 -4.35 9.85
N GLU A 106 -9.16 -3.15 9.86
CA GLU A 106 -10.54 -2.92 9.45
C GLU A 106 -10.75 -3.25 7.96
N GLN A 107 -9.88 -2.74 7.09
CA GLN A 107 -10.03 -2.93 5.64
C GLN A 107 -9.77 -4.38 5.21
N LEU A 108 -8.76 -5.03 5.77
CA LEU A 108 -8.53 -6.45 5.53
C LEU A 108 -9.59 -7.33 6.19
N GLY A 109 -10.16 -6.90 7.32
CA GLY A 109 -11.31 -7.55 7.95
C GLY A 109 -12.55 -7.54 7.05
N TYR A 110 -12.83 -6.43 6.37
CA TYR A 110 -13.90 -6.38 5.35
C TYR A 110 -13.60 -7.29 4.15
N ALA A 111 -12.35 -7.41 3.74
CA ALA A 111 -11.96 -8.34 2.69
C ALA A 111 -12.16 -9.79 3.10
N ALA A 112 -11.73 -10.16 4.29
CA ALA A 112 -11.82 -11.52 4.84
C ALA A 112 -13.22 -11.89 5.34
N ASN A 113 -14.11 -10.90 5.53
CA ASN A 113 -15.41 -11.04 6.21
C ASN A 113 -15.27 -11.60 7.64
N GLU A 114 -14.20 -11.22 8.35
CA GLU A 114 -13.93 -11.59 9.74
C GLU A 114 -13.14 -10.49 10.47
N THR A 115 -13.06 -10.60 11.79
CA THR A 115 -12.19 -9.69 12.56
C THR A 115 -10.74 -10.10 12.39
N VAL A 116 -9.92 -9.20 11.88
CA VAL A 116 -8.48 -9.41 11.67
C VAL A 116 -7.68 -8.73 12.77
N LYS A 117 -6.67 -9.43 13.26
CA LYS A 117 -5.62 -8.91 14.14
C LYS A 117 -4.26 -9.25 13.54
N LEU A 118 -3.46 -8.21 13.31
CA LEU A 118 -2.16 -8.37 12.66
C LEU A 118 -1.06 -7.62 13.42
N SER A 119 0.18 -7.94 13.08
CA SER A 119 1.35 -7.20 13.58
C SER A 119 1.82 -6.19 12.55
N PHE A 120 1.84 -4.90 12.93
CA PHE A 120 2.36 -3.83 12.08
C PHE A 120 3.50 -3.11 12.79
N THR A 121 4.68 -3.12 12.16
CA THR A 121 5.89 -2.47 12.70
C THR A 121 6.47 -1.50 11.67
N PRO A 122 6.22 -0.19 11.83
CA PRO A 122 6.81 0.82 10.96
C PRO A 122 8.22 1.18 11.38
N HIS A 123 9.05 1.46 10.37
CA HIS A 123 10.41 1.96 10.54
C HIS A 123 10.59 3.29 9.81
N LEU A 124 11.35 4.20 10.42
CA LEU A 124 11.87 5.37 9.74
C LEU A 124 13.25 5.04 9.20
N VAL A 125 13.46 5.29 7.91
CA VAL A 125 14.73 5.03 7.23
C VAL A 125 15.34 6.33 6.68
N PRO A 126 16.67 6.41 6.48
CA PRO A 126 17.36 7.64 6.11
C PRO A 126 17.22 7.97 4.62
N MET A 127 15.99 8.10 4.16
CA MET A 127 15.63 8.57 2.83
C MET A 127 14.52 9.62 2.93
N ASN A 128 14.37 10.47 1.92
CA ASN A 128 13.35 11.51 1.93
C ASN A 128 11.95 10.94 1.69
N ARG A 129 11.77 10.12 0.66
CA ARG A 129 10.46 9.65 0.16
C ARG A 129 10.48 8.13 -0.04
N GLY A 130 9.29 7.58 -0.16
CA GLY A 130 9.06 6.18 -0.43
C GLY A 130 8.60 5.38 0.78
N ILE A 131 7.78 4.38 0.50
CA ILE A 131 7.40 3.32 1.43
C ILE A 131 7.73 2.00 0.78
N LEU A 132 8.34 1.10 1.54
CA LEU A 132 8.48 -0.32 1.23
C LEU A 132 7.85 -1.12 2.36
N VAL A 133 6.89 -1.99 2.04
CA VAL A 133 6.37 -2.98 2.97
C VAL A 133 6.88 -4.37 2.60
N THR A 134 7.20 -5.17 3.60
CA THR A 134 7.39 -6.60 3.46
C THR A 134 6.43 -7.28 4.42
N GLU A 135 5.58 -8.13 3.89
CA GLU A 135 4.49 -8.75 4.62
C GLU A 135 4.65 -10.27 4.60
N TYR A 136 4.40 -10.89 5.73
CA TYR A 136 4.55 -12.34 5.90
C TYR A 136 3.24 -12.91 6.43
N ALA A 137 2.71 -13.93 5.77
CA ALA A 137 1.51 -14.62 6.22
C ALA A 137 1.61 -16.13 5.97
N SER A 138 0.90 -16.91 6.77
CA SER A 138 0.77 -18.34 6.54
C SER A 138 -0.22 -18.61 5.41
N LEU A 139 0.15 -19.50 4.49
CA LEU A 139 -0.77 -20.01 3.47
C LEU A 139 -1.78 -20.95 4.11
N LYS A 140 -3.05 -20.81 3.77
CA LYS A 140 -4.15 -21.71 4.21
C LYS A 140 -4.23 -22.99 3.40
N LYS A 141 -3.66 -22.99 2.19
CA LYS A 141 -3.61 -24.14 1.27
C LYS A 141 -2.37 -24.05 0.40
N GLU A 142 -2.00 -25.17 -0.19
CA GLU A 142 -0.96 -25.17 -1.23
C GLU A 142 -1.44 -24.36 -2.44
N VAL A 143 -0.55 -23.57 -2.99
CA VAL A 143 -0.81 -22.69 -4.12
C VAL A 143 0.48 -22.48 -4.90
N THR A 144 0.37 -22.37 -6.21
CA THR A 144 1.48 -22.07 -7.10
C THR A 144 1.66 -20.56 -7.29
N LYS A 145 2.85 -20.15 -7.69
CA LYS A 145 3.10 -18.74 -8.07
C LYS A 145 2.22 -18.27 -9.23
N ALA A 146 1.90 -19.18 -10.17
CA ALA A 146 1.05 -18.87 -11.31
C ALA A 146 -0.39 -18.54 -10.85
N GLU A 147 -0.95 -19.34 -9.94
CA GLU A 147 -2.27 -19.07 -9.36
C GLU A 147 -2.30 -17.74 -8.58
N ILE A 148 -1.24 -17.42 -7.84
CA ILE A 148 -1.15 -16.13 -7.12
C ILE A 148 -1.12 -14.98 -8.13
N ARG A 149 -0.32 -15.09 -9.21
CA ARG A 149 -0.28 -14.08 -10.27
C ARG A 149 -1.65 -13.89 -10.90
N GLU A 150 -2.35 -14.95 -11.24
CA GLU A 150 -3.70 -14.89 -11.81
C GLU A 150 -4.68 -14.14 -10.89
N ILE A 151 -4.58 -14.34 -9.59
CA ILE A 151 -5.38 -13.60 -8.62
C ILE A 151 -5.04 -12.11 -8.68
N TYR A 152 -3.76 -11.73 -8.60
CA TYR A 152 -3.38 -10.34 -8.70
C TYR A 152 -3.81 -9.70 -10.02
N GLU A 153 -3.66 -10.39 -11.14
CA GLU A 153 -4.11 -9.92 -12.46
C GLU A 153 -5.65 -9.76 -12.53
N THR A 154 -6.38 -10.66 -11.86
CA THR A 154 -7.85 -10.55 -11.77
C THR A 154 -8.27 -9.28 -11.05
N TYR A 155 -7.61 -8.93 -9.95
CA TYR A 155 -7.93 -7.75 -9.16
C TYR A 155 -7.33 -6.46 -9.75
N TYR A 156 -6.12 -6.54 -10.26
CA TYR A 156 -5.32 -5.35 -10.58
C TYR A 156 -4.87 -5.23 -12.04
N GLY A 157 -5.13 -6.21 -12.89
CA GLY A 157 -4.67 -6.20 -14.28
C GLY A 157 -5.24 -5.04 -15.12
N LYS A 158 -6.30 -4.37 -14.64
CA LYS A 158 -6.90 -3.18 -15.29
C LYS A 158 -6.67 -1.90 -14.48
N GLU A 159 -5.96 -1.98 -13.36
CA GLU A 159 -5.73 -0.83 -12.49
C GLU A 159 -4.58 0.02 -13.02
N PRO A 160 -4.83 1.31 -13.34
CA PRO A 160 -3.85 2.14 -14.03
C PRO A 160 -2.59 2.42 -13.22
N PHE A 161 -2.67 2.29 -11.90
CA PHE A 161 -1.58 2.62 -11.00
C PHE A 161 -1.01 1.43 -10.20
N ILE A 162 -1.40 0.19 -10.56
CA ILE A 162 -0.82 -1.00 -9.94
C ILE A 162 0.06 -1.72 -10.97
N ARG A 163 1.29 -2.06 -10.57
CA ARG A 163 2.20 -2.88 -11.37
C ARG A 163 2.54 -4.16 -10.61
N ILE A 164 2.16 -5.28 -11.18
CA ILE A 164 2.54 -6.60 -10.66
C ILE A 164 3.88 -6.96 -11.28
N LEU A 165 4.92 -7.01 -10.47
CA LEU A 165 6.28 -7.25 -10.93
C LEU A 165 6.47 -8.71 -11.39
N ASP A 166 7.46 -8.92 -12.26
CA ASP A 166 7.82 -10.25 -12.74
C ASP A 166 8.32 -11.16 -11.61
N ASP A 167 8.27 -12.48 -11.83
CA ASP A 167 8.75 -13.45 -10.84
C ASP A 167 10.22 -13.21 -10.49
N GLY A 168 10.50 -13.18 -9.19
CA GLY A 168 11.82 -12.91 -8.65
C GLY A 168 12.20 -11.44 -8.56
N VAL A 169 11.39 -10.51 -9.10
CA VAL A 169 11.64 -9.08 -8.99
C VAL A 169 11.02 -8.53 -7.71
N CYS A 170 11.84 -7.83 -6.92
CA CYS A 170 11.39 -7.15 -5.71
C CYS A 170 11.16 -5.66 -6.00
N PRO A 171 10.08 -5.06 -5.46
CA PRO A 171 9.82 -3.64 -5.65
C PRO A 171 10.87 -2.76 -4.97
N GLU A 172 11.18 -1.63 -5.60
CA GLU A 172 12.10 -0.63 -5.07
C GLU A 172 11.41 0.73 -4.96
N THR A 173 11.65 1.45 -3.87
CA THR A 173 11.06 2.78 -3.66
C THR A 173 11.46 3.78 -4.73
N LYS A 174 12.65 3.61 -5.33
CA LYS A 174 13.15 4.46 -6.41
C LYS A 174 12.31 4.37 -7.68
N TRP A 175 11.71 3.22 -7.98
CA TRP A 175 10.92 3.03 -9.20
C TRP A 175 9.54 3.71 -9.16
N VAL A 176 9.07 4.01 -7.98
CA VAL A 176 7.77 4.65 -7.74
C VAL A 176 7.88 6.10 -7.30
N GLU A 177 9.09 6.60 -7.06
CA GLU A 177 9.33 7.96 -6.59
C GLU A 177 8.71 9.00 -7.53
N GLY A 178 7.95 9.92 -6.95
CA GLY A 178 7.24 10.98 -7.67
C GLY A 178 6.03 10.52 -8.46
N SER A 179 5.69 9.24 -8.47
CA SER A 179 4.59 8.69 -9.25
C SER A 179 3.41 8.23 -8.38
N ASN A 180 2.25 8.00 -9.03
CA ASN A 180 1.08 7.41 -8.36
C ASN A 180 1.07 5.87 -8.46
N TYR A 181 2.18 5.25 -8.87
CA TYR A 181 2.26 3.80 -8.98
C TYR A 181 2.46 3.12 -7.62
N ALA A 182 1.90 1.91 -7.54
CA ALA A 182 2.21 0.93 -6.51
C ALA A 182 2.77 -0.33 -7.19
N ASP A 183 4.00 -0.69 -6.83
CA ASP A 183 4.67 -1.89 -7.30
C ASP A 183 4.46 -3.02 -6.30
N ILE A 184 4.02 -4.18 -6.79
CA ILE A 184 3.73 -5.35 -5.95
C ILE A 184 4.54 -6.54 -6.47
N GLY A 185 5.31 -7.15 -5.57
CA GLY A 185 6.01 -8.41 -5.79
C GLY A 185 5.62 -9.44 -4.74
N PHE A 186 5.80 -10.72 -5.05
CA PHE A 186 5.48 -11.80 -4.13
C PHE A 186 6.39 -13.02 -4.30
N GLN A 187 6.55 -13.76 -3.23
CA GLN A 187 7.30 -15.02 -3.19
C GLN A 187 6.62 -16.01 -2.22
N ILE A 188 6.75 -17.30 -2.52
CA ILE A 188 6.43 -18.36 -1.57
C ILE A 188 7.76 -18.87 -1.00
N ASP A 189 7.88 -18.93 0.32
CA ASP A 189 8.97 -19.67 0.98
C ASP A 189 8.49 -21.10 1.26
N PRO A 190 8.92 -22.08 0.45
CA PRO A 190 8.45 -23.46 0.59
C PRO A 190 8.91 -24.14 1.87
N ARG A 191 9.98 -23.64 2.51
CA ARG A 191 10.52 -24.21 3.74
C ARG A 191 9.65 -23.87 4.96
N THR A 192 8.98 -22.74 4.93
CA THR A 192 8.18 -22.23 6.05
C THR A 192 6.68 -22.22 5.74
N ASN A 193 6.28 -22.56 4.52
CA ASN A 193 4.93 -22.43 3.98
C ASN A 193 4.37 -21.02 4.18
N ARG A 194 5.23 -20.00 3.99
CA ARG A 194 4.85 -18.60 4.14
C ARG A 194 4.77 -17.90 2.80
N MET A 195 3.74 -17.08 2.68
CA MET A 195 3.64 -16.06 1.67
C MET A 195 4.46 -14.84 2.11
N ILE A 196 5.33 -14.36 1.21
CA ILE A 196 6.09 -13.12 1.38
C ILE A 196 5.58 -12.16 0.31
N LEU A 197 4.97 -11.07 0.74
CA LEU A 197 4.43 -10.02 -0.10
C LEU A 197 5.28 -8.77 0.06
N MET A 198 5.47 -8.06 -1.02
CA MET A 198 6.28 -6.84 -1.03
C MET A 198 5.54 -5.76 -1.80
N GLY A 199 5.47 -4.56 -1.24
CA GLY A 199 4.85 -3.42 -1.89
C GLY A 199 5.70 -2.17 -1.78
N ALA A 200 5.76 -1.36 -2.84
CA ALA A 200 6.41 -0.06 -2.81
C ALA A 200 5.51 1.02 -3.40
N ILE A 201 5.51 2.19 -2.76
CA ILE A 201 4.80 3.39 -3.23
C ILE A 201 5.62 4.66 -2.90
N ASP A 202 5.31 5.76 -3.57
CA ASP A 202 5.69 7.08 -3.07
C ASP A 202 4.70 7.50 -1.97
N ASN A 203 5.20 7.72 -0.75
CA ASN A 203 4.37 8.04 0.41
C ASN A 203 3.68 9.40 0.33
N LEU A 204 4.15 10.33 -0.51
CA LEU A 204 3.55 11.66 -0.70
C LEU A 204 2.61 11.70 -1.92
N VAL A 205 2.77 10.82 -2.88
CA VAL A 205 1.92 10.74 -4.07
C VAL A 205 0.86 9.66 -3.88
N LYS A 206 1.12 8.40 -4.20
CA LYS A 206 0.15 7.30 -4.02
C LYS A 206 -0.28 7.14 -2.56
N GLY A 207 0.63 7.38 -1.62
CA GLY A 207 0.33 7.32 -0.18
C GLY A 207 -0.40 8.54 0.38
N ALA A 208 -0.61 9.62 -0.39
CA ALA A 208 -1.21 10.85 0.13
C ALA A 208 -1.94 11.66 -0.97
N ALA A 209 -1.25 12.65 -1.57
CA ALA A 209 -1.88 13.62 -2.46
C ALA A 209 -2.34 12.99 -3.78
N GLY A 210 -1.58 12.07 -4.35
CA GLY A 210 -1.96 11.40 -5.59
C GLY A 210 -3.21 10.53 -5.43
N GLN A 211 -3.34 9.82 -4.32
CA GLN A 211 -4.58 9.09 -3.98
C GLN A 211 -5.77 10.04 -3.83
N ALA A 212 -5.57 11.23 -3.26
CA ALA A 212 -6.64 12.22 -3.14
C ALA A 212 -7.05 12.79 -4.50
N VAL A 213 -6.10 13.04 -5.41
CA VAL A 213 -6.39 13.47 -6.80
C VAL A 213 -7.10 12.35 -7.56
N GLN A 214 -6.69 11.10 -7.42
CA GLN A 214 -7.34 9.94 -8.02
C GLN A 214 -8.80 9.82 -7.56
N ASN A 215 -9.07 9.99 -6.27
CA ASN A 215 -10.42 10.06 -5.71
C ASN A 215 -11.22 11.24 -6.28
N MET A 216 -10.62 12.42 -6.37
CA MET A 216 -11.25 13.61 -6.97
C MET A 216 -11.64 13.36 -8.43
N ASN A 217 -10.76 12.76 -9.22
CA ASN A 217 -11.04 12.44 -10.62
C ASN A 217 -12.27 11.53 -10.76
N LEU A 218 -12.36 10.50 -9.93
CA LEU A 218 -13.53 9.60 -9.90
C LEU A 218 -14.82 10.33 -9.47
N LEU A 219 -14.75 11.20 -8.45
CA LEU A 219 -15.89 11.96 -7.96
C LEU A 219 -16.48 12.89 -9.02
N PHE A 220 -15.62 13.53 -9.81
CA PHE A 220 -16.02 14.51 -10.81
C PHE A 220 -16.14 13.93 -12.22
N GLY A 221 -15.98 12.62 -12.38
CA GLY A 221 -16.12 11.93 -13.68
C GLY A 221 -14.99 12.24 -14.68
N TYR A 222 -13.82 12.66 -14.19
CA TYR A 222 -12.61 12.78 -15.01
C TYR A 222 -11.99 11.40 -15.25
N LYS A 223 -11.04 11.33 -16.19
CA LYS A 223 -10.19 10.15 -16.31
C LYS A 223 -9.40 9.97 -15.00
N GLU A 224 -9.39 8.75 -14.48
CA GLU A 224 -8.77 8.46 -13.18
C GLU A 224 -7.29 8.88 -13.11
N GLN A 225 -6.60 8.83 -14.24
CA GLN A 225 -5.19 9.21 -14.39
C GLN A 225 -4.95 10.71 -14.59
N GLU A 226 -5.99 11.52 -14.76
CA GLU A 226 -5.85 12.93 -15.10
C GLU A 226 -4.97 13.68 -14.08
N GLY A 227 -3.91 14.32 -14.56
CA GLY A 227 -2.94 15.03 -13.72
C GLY A 227 -2.02 14.15 -12.87
N LEU A 228 -2.12 12.81 -13.00
CA LEU A 228 -1.30 11.84 -12.27
C LEU A 228 -0.31 11.09 -13.18
N GLU A 229 -0.42 11.26 -14.49
CA GLU A 229 0.54 10.74 -15.46
C GLU A 229 1.80 11.60 -15.41
N LEU A 230 2.70 11.27 -14.48
CA LEU A 230 4.03 11.84 -14.51
C LEU A 230 4.78 11.23 -15.69
N ILE A 231 5.35 12.07 -16.53
CA ILE A 231 6.34 11.68 -17.53
C ILE A 231 7.58 11.24 -16.74
N LEU A 232 7.59 9.97 -16.33
CA LEU A 232 8.81 9.35 -15.88
C LEU A 232 9.84 9.55 -16.99
N SER A 233 11.01 10.08 -16.66
CA SER A 233 12.11 10.25 -17.60
C SER A 233 12.21 9.01 -18.49
N LEU A 234 12.27 9.18 -19.81
CA LEU A 234 12.36 8.10 -20.79
C LEU A 234 13.47 7.07 -20.50
N ILE A 235 14.44 7.44 -19.67
CA ILE A 235 15.53 6.58 -19.18
C ILE A 235 15.02 5.50 -18.20
N HIS A 236 13.86 5.70 -17.56
CA HIS A 236 13.28 4.76 -16.59
C HIS A 236 12.04 4.03 -17.12
N ILE A 237 11.57 4.36 -18.34
CA ILE A 237 10.61 3.58 -19.11
C ILE A 237 11.39 2.55 -19.94
N SER A 238 12.21 1.74 -19.31
CA SER A 238 12.53 0.45 -19.90
C SER A 238 11.28 -0.40 -19.68
N GLU A 239 10.52 -0.63 -20.77
CA GLU A 239 9.50 -1.66 -20.78
C GLU A 239 10.05 -2.91 -20.06
N PRO A 240 9.29 -3.51 -19.12
CA PRO A 240 9.74 -4.74 -18.47
C PRO A 240 10.00 -5.89 -19.47
N THR A 241 9.60 -5.71 -20.73
CA THR A 241 9.68 -6.71 -21.79
C THR A 241 10.94 -6.67 -22.66
N ARG A 242 11.93 -5.79 -22.41
CA ARG A 242 13.17 -5.79 -23.17
C ARG A 242 14.42 -5.78 -22.29
N ARG A 243 14.62 -6.83 -21.53
CA ARG A 243 15.98 -7.35 -21.29
C ARG A 243 16.23 -8.49 -22.26
N SER A 244 16.57 -8.14 -23.50
CA SER A 244 17.32 -9.04 -24.36
C SER A 244 18.72 -9.20 -23.73
N TYR A 245 19.03 -10.42 -23.39
CA TYR A 245 20.37 -10.87 -23.00
C TYR A 245 21.40 -10.44 -24.07
N ILE A 246 22.46 -9.77 -23.63
CA ILE A 246 23.77 -9.83 -24.23
C ILE A 246 24.69 -10.47 -23.20
#